data_baad08ee28480722b406bf5f4853aa7a
#
_entry.id   baad08ee28480722b406bf5f4853aa7a
#
_cell.length_a   1.000
_cell.length_b   1.000
_cell.length_c   1.000
_cell.angle_alpha   90.00
_cell.angle_beta   90.00
_cell.angle_gamma   90.00
#
_symmetry.space_group_name_H-M   'P 1'
#
loop_
_entity.id
_entity.type
_entity.pdbx_description
1 polymer ?
#
loop_
_entity_poly.entity_id
_entity_poly.type
_entity_poly.pdbx_seq_one_letter_code
_entity_poly.pdbx_strand_id
1 'polypeptide(L)'
;MGIGKTTACRLLKTKLPDSVFLDGDWCWDMHPFQVNPETKQMVLDNICCLLNNFLRCSCLRHIIFCWVMDQQSISDEILSRLDTTGWQVLPVSLVCSREALCKRLQQDVSREKRSAGIFIRSPERLPRYAGLQTRKLDVSNLTPQETADRLAAMSAAPGAT
;
A
#
# COMPACT_ATOMS: atom_id res chain seq x y z
N MET A 1 -3.00 -8.65 -3.07
CA MET A 1 -1.67 -8.72 -3.76
C MET A 1 -1.92 -8.65 -5.25
N GLY A 2 -0.94 -8.19 -6.09
CA GLY A 2 -1.11 -8.16 -7.57
C GLY A 2 -1.94 -7.01 -8.16
N ILE A 3 -2.57 -6.16 -7.34
CA ILE A 3 -3.40 -5.05 -7.81
C ILE A 3 -2.59 -3.84 -8.36
N GLY A 4 -1.26 -3.84 -8.19
CA GLY A 4 -0.39 -2.77 -8.70
C GLY A 4 0.02 -1.69 -7.70
N LYS A 5 -0.17 -1.89 -6.38
CA LYS A 5 0.17 -0.90 -5.33
C LYS A 5 1.58 -0.34 -5.46
N THR A 6 2.59 -1.19 -5.38
CA THR A 6 4.01 -0.78 -5.43
C THR A 6 4.34 0.01 -6.69
N THR A 7 3.83 -0.42 -7.85
CA THR A 7 4.07 0.27 -9.13
C THR A 7 3.42 1.65 -9.13
N ALA A 8 2.15 1.74 -8.72
CA ALA A 8 1.44 3.02 -8.65
C ALA A 8 2.09 3.97 -7.63
N CYS A 9 2.52 3.48 -6.45
CA CYS A 9 3.18 4.29 -5.44
C CYS A 9 4.57 4.80 -5.89
N ARG A 10 5.33 4.00 -6.63
CA ARG A 10 6.60 4.46 -7.23
C ARG A 10 6.38 5.59 -8.23
N LEU A 11 5.35 5.50 -9.06
CA LEU A 11 4.96 6.57 -9.99
C LEU A 11 4.42 7.79 -9.25
N LEU A 12 3.60 7.59 -8.21
CA LEU A 12 3.09 8.67 -7.38
C LEU A 12 4.23 9.46 -6.73
N LYS A 13 5.26 8.78 -6.24
CA LYS A 13 6.44 9.44 -5.67
C LYS A 13 7.08 10.43 -6.64
N THR A 14 7.14 10.12 -7.94
CA THR A 14 7.74 11.03 -8.93
C THR A 14 6.85 12.22 -9.31
N LYS A 15 5.58 12.18 -8.91
CA LYS A 15 4.59 13.25 -9.19
C LYS A 15 4.40 14.22 -8.03
N LEU A 16 4.70 13.78 -6.81
CA LEU A 16 4.56 14.59 -5.61
C LEU A 16 5.93 15.17 -5.23
N PRO A 17 6.06 16.49 -5.04
CA PRO A 17 7.30 17.09 -4.59
C PRO A 17 7.64 16.66 -3.15
N ASP A 18 8.90 16.66 -2.81
CA ASP A 18 9.38 16.41 -1.45
C ASP A 18 8.77 15.14 -0.85
N SER A 19 8.80 14.04 -1.62
CA SER A 19 8.10 12.80 -1.29
C SER A 19 9.05 11.65 -1.01
N VAL A 20 8.65 10.78 -0.09
CA VAL A 20 9.29 9.49 0.19
C VAL A 20 8.29 8.36 -0.01
N PHE A 21 8.78 7.19 -0.40
CA PHE A 21 7.95 5.98 -0.55
C PHE A 21 8.54 4.83 0.25
N LEU A 22 7.71 4.20 1.06
CA LEU A 22 7.98 2.96 1.78
C LEU A 22 7.00 1.87 1.33
N ASP A 23 7.54 0.73 0.89
CA ASP A 23 6.77 -0.51 0.75
C ASP A 23 7.03 -1.37 2.00
N GLY A 24 5.98 -1.75 2.72
CA GLY A 24 6.11 -2.57 3.93
C GLY A 24 6.76 -3.93 3.68
N ASP A 25 6.68 -4.44 2.45
CA ASP A 25 7.34 -5.70 2.09
C ASP A 25 8.88 -5.58 2.16
N TRP A 26 9.46 -4.39 2.04
CA TRP A 26 10.92 -4.19 2.23
C TRP A 26 11.38 -4.40 3.67
N CYS A 27 10.48 -4.21 4.64
CA CYS A 27 10.77 -4.48 6.05
C CYS A 27 10.73 -5.98 6.38
N TRP A 28 10.34 -6.81 5.41
CA TRP A 28 10.23 -8.27 5.53
C TRP A 28 11.11 -9.03 4.53
N ASP A 29 12.08 -8.37 3.94
CA ASP A 29 13.01 -8.99 2.99
C ASP A 29 14.08 -9.77 3.77
N MET A 30 13.83 -11.08 3.96
CA MET A 30 14.71 -11.98 4.72
C MET A 30 14.82 -13.36 4.05
N HIS A 31 15.93 -14.02 4.32
CA HIS A 31 16.17 -15.40 3.85
C HIS A 31 16.61 -16.30 5.01
N PRO A 32 15.96 -17.49 5.25
CA PRO A 32 14.70 -17.90 4.64
C PRO A 32 13.52 -17.03 5.09
N PHE A 33 12.52 -16.89 4.22
CA PHE A 33 11.30 -16.10 4.55
C PHE A 33 10.51 -16.81 5.65
N GLN A 34 10.28 -16.09 6.78
CA GLN A 34 9.60 -16.62 7.95
C GLN A 34 8.44 -15.71 8.36
N VAL A 35 7.31 -16.32 8.71
CA VAL A 35 6.12 -15.63 9.23
C VAL A 35 5.72 -16.26 10.55
N ASN A 36 6.10 -15.63 11.64
CA ASN A 36 5.76 -16.01 13.01
C ASN A 36 5.45 -14.76 13.84
N PRO A 37 5.01 -14.87 15.10
CA PRO A 37 4.70 -13.69 15.92
C PRO A 37 5.86 -12.71 16.08
N GLU A 38 7.08 -13.21 16.25
CA GLU A 38 8.28 -12.38 16.41
C GLU A 38 8.60 -11.59 15.13
N THR A 39 8.62 -12.24 13.96
CA THR A 39 8.90 -11.57 12.69
C THR A 39 7.80 -10.58 12.30
N LYS A 40 6.53 -10.86 12.63
CA LYS A 40 5.43 -9.91 12.46
C LYS A 40 5.64 -8.65 13.31
N GLN A 41 6.00 -8.83 14.58
CA GLN A 41 6.27 -7.71 15.47
C GLN A 41 7.47 -6.89 14.98
N MET A 42 8.56 -7.54 14.64
CA MET A 42 9.76 -6.89 14.07
C MET A 42 9.42 -6.04 12.84
N VAL A 43 8.60 -6.56 11.92
CA VAL A 43 8.20 -5.82 10.72
C VAL A 43 7.36 -4.60 11.05
N LEU A 44 6.40 -4.72 11.97
CA LEU A 44 5.60 -3.58 12.44
C LEU A 44 6.48 -2.52 13.10
N ASP A 45 7.43 -2.92 13.93
CA ASP A 45 8.38 -2.02 14.60
C ASP A 45 9.25 -1.27 13.57
N ASN A 46 9.76 -1.98 12.57
CA ASN A 46 10.55 -1.38 11.49
C ASN A 46 9.72 -0.38 10.66
N ILE A 47 8.49 -0.75 10.28
CA ILE A 47 7.58 0.14 9.54
C ILE A 47 7.30 1.41 10.36
N CYS A 48 6.91 1.27 11.63
CA CYS A 48 6.59 2.42 12.48
C CYS A 48 7.82 3.30 12.76
N CYS A 49 8.99 2.70 12.93
CA CYS A 49 10.24 3.43 13.11
C CYS A 49 10.56 4.28 11.87
N LEU A 50 10.52 3.68 10.68
CA LEU A 50 10.78 4.39 9.42
C LEU A 50 9.76 5.50 9.15
N LEU A 51 8.47 5.21 9.33
CA LEU A 51 7.41 6.20 9.12
C LEU A 51 7.55 7.38 10.10
N ASN A 52 7.83 7.15 11.38
CA ASN A 52 8.06 8.23 12.35
C ASN A 52 9.32 9.05 12.02
N ASN A 53 10.38 8.44 11.48
CA ASN A 53 11.55 9.18 11.01
C ASN A 53 11.20 10.09 9.83
N PHE A 54 10.36 9.62 8.88
CA PHE A 54 9.89 10.44 7.78
C PHE A 54 8.98 11.58 8.26
N LEU A 55 8.05 11.32 9.18
CA LEU A 55 7.13 12.32 9.75
C LEU A 55 7.88 13.48 10.43
N ARG A 56 9.03 13.21 11.04
CA ARG A 56 9.89 14.21 11.68
C ARG A 56 10.82 14.95 10.72
N CYS A 57 10.94 14.50 9.48
CA CYS A 57 11.85 15.07 8.51
C CYS A 57 11.25 16.33 7.85
N SER A 58 11.76 17.50 8.18
CA SER A 58 11.24 18.81 7.72
C SER A 58 11.33 19.03 6.21
N CYS A 59 12.15 18.27 5.48
CA CYS A 59 12.26 18.37 4.03
C CYS A 59 11.19 17.54 3.29
N LEU A 60 10.38 16.74 4.00
CA LEU A 60 9.34 15.93 3.38
C LEU A 60 7.97 16.60 3.53
N ARG A 61 7.21 16.58 2.44
CA ARG A 61 5.81 17.04 2.39
C ARG A 61 4.84 15.89 2.10
N HIS A 62 5.32 14.79 1.54
CA HIS A 62 4.50 13.63 1.20
C HIS A 62 5.20 12.35 1.64
N ILE A 63 4.48 11.53 2.37
CA ILE A 63 4.91 10.18 2.76
C ILE A 63 3.93 9.19 2.13
N ILE A 64 4.43 8.35 1.25
CA ILE A 64 3.66 7.33 0.57
C ILE A 64 4.02 6.00 1.21
N PHE A 65 3.04 5.34 1.80
CA PHE A 65 3.21 4.02 2.38
C PHE A 65 2.25 3.04 1.73
N CYS A 66 2.73 1.87 1.34
CA CYS A 66 1.86 0.79 0.91
C CYS A 66 2.27 -0.54 1.53
N TRP A 67 1.25 -1.34 1.89
CA TRP A 67 1.43 -2.70 2.37
C TRP A 67 0.17 -3.51 2.15
N VAL A 68 0.20 -4.82 2.50
CA VAL A 68 -0.99 -5.67 2.49
C VAL A 68 -1.71 -5.53 3.83
N MET A 69 -2.68 -4.63 3.90
CA MET A 69 -3.51 -4.36 5.07
C MET A 69 -4.95 -4.72 4.74
N ASP A 70 -5.30 -6.00 4.84
CA ASP A 70 -6.65 -6.53 4.55
C ASP A 70 -7.53 -6.68 5.80
N GLN A 71 -7.07 -6.18 6.93
CA GLN A 71 -7.79 -6.08 8.20
C GLN A 71 -7.61 -4.66 8.76
N GLN A 72 -8.69 -4.08 9.27
CA GLN A 72 -8.68 -2.72 9.84
C GLN A 72 -7.68 -2.61 11.00
N SER A 73 -7.60 -3.64 11.85
CA SER A 73 -6.70 -3.67 13.00
C SER A 73 -5.22 -3.45 12.66
N ILE A 74 -4.77 -3.87 11.46
CA ILE A 74 -3.38 -3.66 11.03
C ILE A 74 -3.10 -2.17 10.77
N SER A 75 -4.02 -1.48 10.10
CA SER A 75 -3.89 -0.04 9.85
C SER A 75 -4.05 0.77 11.13
N ASP A 76 -4.98 0.39 12.00
CA ASP A 76 -5.21 1.05 13.29
C ASP A 76 -3.99 0.90 14.20
N GLU A 77 -3.38 -0.28 14.26
CA GLU A 77 -2.16 -0.52 15.03
C GLU A 77 -1.00 0.34 14.53
N ILE A 78 -0.77 0.40 13.21
CA ILE A 78 0.26 1.27 12.65
C ILE A 78 -0.02 2.72 12.99
N LEU A 79 -1.23 3.23 12.73
CA LEU A 79 -1.59 4.62 12.96
C LEU A 79 -1.49 5.02 14.43
N SER A 80 -1.86 4.13 15.37
CA SER A 80 -1.75 4.39 16.80
C SER A 80 -0.31 4.59 17.29
N ARG A 81 0.67 4.12 16.52
CA ARG A 81 2.10 4.19 16.84
C ARG A 81 2.83 5.31 16.10
N LEU A 82 2.11 6.11 15.29
CA LEU A 82 2.68 7.23 14.51
C LEU A 82 2.31 8.57 15.15
N ASP A 83 3.29 9.47 15.21
CA ASP A 83 3.02 10.88 15.50
C ASP A 83 2.64 11.61 14.21
N THR A 84 1.35 11.66 13.94
CA THR A 84 0.79 12.32 12.75
C THR A 84 0.42 13.78 12.98
N THR A 85 0.88 14.41 14.07
CA THR A 85 0.61 15.81 14.37
C THR A 85 1.07 16.72 13.22
N GLY A 86 0.16 17.52 12.68
CA GLY A 86 0.43 18.39 11.53
C GLY A 86 0.40 17.69 10.16
N TRP A 87 0.10 16.40 10.11
CA TRP A 87 -0.01 15.63 8.89
C TRP A 87 -1.46 15.22 8.60
N GLN A 88 -1.85 15.31 7.34
CA GLN A 88 -3.12 14.75 6.88
C GLN A 88 -2.93 13.29 6.49
N VAL A 89 -3.64 12.38 7.14
CA VAL A 89 -3.62 10.95 6.79
C VAL A 89 -4.74 10.66 5.80
N LEU A 90 -4.39 10.06 4.67
CA LEU A 90 -5.32 9.67 3.61
C LEU A 90 -5.27 8.16 3.38
N PRO A 91 -6.09 7.35 4.08
CA PRO A 91 -6.15 5.93 3.85
C PRO A 91 -6.91 5.62 2.55
N VAL A 92 -6.25 4.89 1.63
CA VAL A 92 -6.81 4.50 0.34
C VAL A 92 -6.67 3.01 0.12
N SER A 93 -7.77 2.35 -0.26
CA SER A 93 -7.75 0.97 -0.75
C SER A 93 -7.91 0.95 -2.26
N LEU A 94 -6.92 0.40 -2.96
CA LEU A 94 -7.11 0.04 -4.37
C LEU A 94 -8.00 -1.20 -4.43
N VAL A 95 -9.08 -1.11 -5.19
CA VAL A 95 -10.01 -2.20 -5.44
C VAL A 95 -10.10 -2.47 -6.95
N CYS A 96 -10.43 -3.68 -7.34
CA CYS A 96 -10.67 -4.01 -8.75
C CYS A 96 -11.60 -5.21 -8.86
N SER A 97 -12.14 -5.42 -10.06
CA SER A 97 -12.90 -6.62 -10.37
C SER A 97 -12.01 -7.87 -10.30
N ARG A 98 -12.63 -9.03 -10.06
CA ARG A 98 -11.92 -10.31 -10.03
C ARG A 98 -11.23 -10.61 -11.36
N GLU A 99 -11.90 -10.29 -12.47
CA GLU A 99 -11.41 -10.49 -13.83
C GLU A 99 -10.16 -9.63 -14.09
N ALA A 100 -10.20 -8.35 -13.72
CA ALA A 100 -9.06 -7.45 -13.86
C ALA A 100 -7.87 -7.91 -13.01
N LEU A 101 -8.12 -8.42 -11.79
CA LEU A 101 -7.06 -8.96 -10.95
C LEU A 101 -6.44 -10.22 -11.57
N CYS A 102 -7.26 -11.17 -12.02
CA CYS A 102 -6.79 -12.41 -12.64
C CYS A 102 -5.93 -12.10 -13.89
N LYS A 103 -6.36 -11.19 -14.75
CA LYS A 103 -5.60 -10.76 -15.93
C LYS A 103 -4.22 -10.20 -15.56
N ARG A 104 -4.14 -9.36 -14.54
CA ARG A 104 -2.87 -8.80 -14.04
C ARG A 104 -1.94 -9.88 -13.47
N LEU A 105 -2.50 -10.79 -12.68
CA LEU A 105 -1.75 -11.89 -12.10
C LEU A 105 -1.19 -12.84 -13.18
N GLN A 106 -1.95 -13.11 -14.24
CA GLN A 106 -1.47 -13.88 -15.39
C GLN A 106 -0.25 -13.23 -16.04
N GLN A 107 -0.29 -11.92 -16.25
CA GLN A 107 0.84 -11.17 -16.81
C GLN A 107 2.06 -11.17 -15.86
N ASP A 108 1.86 -11.11 -14.55
CA ASP A 108 2.94 -11.16 -13.56
C ASP A 108 3.60 -12.55 -13.51
N VAL A 109 2.83 -13.64 -13.61
CA VAL A 109 3.33 -15.01 -13.63
C VAL A 109 4.06 -15.31 -14.95
N SER A 110 3.51 -14.90 -16.10
CA SER A 110 4.16 -15.07 -17.41
C SER A 110 5.51 -14.35 -17.50
N ARG A 111 5.74 -13.35 -16.64
CA ARG A 111 7.01 -12.62 -16.52
C ARG A 111 7.90 -13.13 -15.38
N GLU A 112 7.60 -14.30 -14.83
CA GLU A 112 8.32 -14.95 -13.70
C GLU A 112 8.41 -14.09 -12.42
N LYS A 113 7.54 -13.09 -12.30
CA LYS A 113 7.54 -12.19 -11.14
C LYS A 113 6.87 -12.81 -9.91
N ARG A 114 6.08 -13.87 -10.06
CA ARG A 114 5.28 -14.47 -8.98
C ARG A 114 5.04 -15.96 -9.18
N SER A 115 4.88 -16.67 -8.06
CA SER A 115 4.48 -18.09 -8.08
C SER A 115 2.99 -18.28 -8.38
N ALA A 116 2.62 -19.41 -8.98
CA ALA A 116 1.24 -19.72 -9.37
C ALA A 116 0.22 -19.73 -8.21
N GLY A 117 0.65 -20.02 -6.98
CA GLY A 117 -0.24 -20.02 -5.79
C GLY A 117 -0.88 -18.65 -5.45
N ILE A 118 -0.45 -17.57 -6.11
CA ILE A 118 -1.05 -16.24 -5.92
C ILE A 118 -2.47 -16.13 -6.50
N PHE A 119 -2.80 -16.96 -7.53
CA PHE A 119 -4.13 -16.97 -8.15
C PHE A 119 -5.26 -17.35 -7.20
N ILE A 120 -4.98 -18.14 -6.16
CA ILE A 120 -5.96 -18.54 -5.16
C ILE A 120 -6.06 -17.46 -4.07
N ARG A 121 -4.94 -17.10 -3.47
CA ARG A 121 -4.89 -16.21 -2.29
C ARG A 121 -5.29 -14.76 -2.54
N SER A 122 -5.07 -14.24 -3.75
CA SER A 122 -5.33 -12.82 -4.02
C SER A 122 -6.78 -12.49 -4.27
N PRO A 123 -7.56 -13.25 -5.07
CA PRO A 123 -8.99 -13.02 -5.23
C PRO A 123 -9.81 -13.20 -3.95
N GLU A 124 -9.44 -14.16 -3.09
CA GLU A 124 -10.12 -14.42 -1.81
C GLU A 124 -10.05 -13.25 -0.83
N ARG A 125 -9.05 -12.39 -0.97
CA ARG A 125 -8.87 -11.21 -0.12
C ARG A 125 -9.65 -9.98 -0.60
N LEU A 126 -10.11 -9.95 -1.85
CA LEU A 126 -10.81 -8.78 -2.41
C LEU A 126 -12.00 -8.32 -1.55
N PRO A 127 -12.90 -9.21 -1.07
CA PRO A 127 -14.05 -8.79 -0.26
C PRO A 127 -13.67 -8.11 1.06
N ARG A 128 -12.50 -8.45 1.64
CA ARG A 128 -12.04 -7.88 2.90
C ARG A 128 -11.80 -6.37 2.82
N TYR A 129 -11.39 -5.88 1.64
CA TYR A 129 -11.13 -4.45 1.44
C TYR A 129 -12.41 -3.61 1.39
N ALA A 130 -13.58 -4.21 1.14
CA ALA A 130 -14.85 -3.48 1.11
C ALA A 130 -15.21 -2.88 2.48
N GLY A 131 -14.96 -3.63 3.56
CA GLY A 131 -15.29 -3.22 4.94
C GLY A 131 -14.28 -2.30 5.62
N LEU A 132 -13.11 -2.00 4.99
CA LEU A 132 -12.11 -1.13 5.59
C LEU A 132 -12.56 0.34 5.58
N GLN A 133 -12.17 1.10 6.61
CA GLN A 133 -12.40 2.55 6.72
C GLN A 133 -11.39 3.32 5.87
N THR A 134 -11.49 3.18 4.55
CA THR A 134 -10.59 3.79 3.59
C THR A 134 -11.37 4.33 2.40
N ARG A 135 -10.86 5.35 1.72
CA ARG A 135 -11.38 5.73 0.40
C ARG A 135 -11.11 4.61 -0.60
N LYS A 136 -12.10 4.22 -1.39
CA LYS A 136 -11.95 3.16 -2.40
C LYS A 136 -11.62 3.77 -3.75
N LEU A 137 -10.53 3.31 -4.36
CA LEU A 137 -10.18 3.66 -5.74
C LEU A 137 -10.28 2.39 -6.59
N ASP A 138 -11.28 2.35 -7.46
CA ASP A 138 -11.41 1.26 -8.43
C ASP A 138 -10.37 1.44 -9.54
N VAL A 139 -9.50 0.45 -9.66
CA VAL A 139 -8.42 0.43 -10.64
C VAL A 139 -8.62 -0.65 -11.69
N SER A 140 -9.83 -1.21 -11.83
CA SER A 140 -10.11 -2.30 -12.78
C SER A 140 -9.63 -1.99 -14.19
N ASN A 141 -9.90 -0.77 -14.67
CA ASN A 141 -9.61 -0.29 -16.02
C ASN A 141 -8.50 0.77 -16.06
N LEU A 142 -7.79 0.99 -14.95
CA LEU A 142 -6.73 1.98 -14.90
C LEU A 142 -5.36 1.34 -15.14
N THR A 143 -4.53 2.04 -15.87
CA THR A 143 -3.09 1.80 -15.94
C THR A 143 -2.41 2.21 -14.62
N PRO A 144 -1.18 1.76 -14.34
CA PRO A 144 -0.43 2.23 -13.18
C PRO A 144 -0.24 3.76 -13.16
N GLN A 145 -0.09 4.37 -14.34
CA GLN A 145 0.07 5.82 -14.49
C GLN A 145 -1.21 6.55 -14.10
N GLU A 146 -2.36 6.16 -14.66
CA GLU A 146 -3.67 6.74 -14.32
C GLU A 146 -4.01 6.53 -12.84
N THR A 147 -3.63 5.37 -12.26
CA THR A 147 -3.78 5.11 -10.83
C THR A 147 -2.98 6.12 -10.00
N ALA A 148 -1.73 6.39 -10.38
CA ALA A 148 -0.89 7.39 -9.70
C ALA A 148 -1.46 8.81 -9.85
N ASP A 149 -2.00 9.17 -11.03
CA ASP A 149 -2.66 10.47 -11.26
C ASP A 149 -3.88 10.67 -10.37
N ARG A 150 -4.73 9.63 -10.24
CA ARG A 150 -5.88 9.66 -9.34
C ARG A 150 -5.48 9.80 -7.88
N LEU A 151 -4.45 9.07 -7.45
CA LEU A 151 -3.93 9.17 -6.08
C LEU A 151 -3.35 10.57 -5.80
N ALA A 152 -2.63 11.17 -6.75
CA ALA A 152 -2.12 12.54 -6.63
C ALA A 152 -3.25 13.55 -6.50
N ALA A 153 -4.30 13.43 -7.34
CA ALA A 153 -5.47 14.28 -7.25
C ALA A 153 -6.21 14.15 -5.91
N MET A 154 -6.29 12.92 -5.36
CA MET A 154 -6.90 12.67 -4.04
C MET A 154 -6.10 13.30 -2.90
N SER A 155 -4.76 13.36 -3.00
CA SER A 155 -3.90 13.98 -1.98
C SER A 155 -3.93 15.49 -2.00
N ALA A 156 -4.23 16.10 -3.16
CA ALA A 156 -4.35 17.55 -3.32
C ALA A 156 -5.74 18.11 -2.90
N ALA A 157 -6.75 17.23 -2.83
CA ALA A 157 -8.09 17.67 -2.43
C ALA A 157 -8.10 17.99 -0.93
N PRO A 158 -8.57 19.17 -0.49
CA PRO A 158 -8.75 19.47 0.93
C PRO A 158 -9.64 18.39 1.53
N GLY A 159 -9.26 17.86 2.69
CA GLY A 159 -9.97 16.76 3.35
C GLY A 159 -11.44 17.12 3.51
N ALA A 160 -12.32 16.36 2.88
CA ALA A 160 -13.73 16.35 3.27
C ALA A 160 -13.75 15.77 4.70
N THR A 161 -13.89 16.64 5.69
CA THR A 161 -14.23 16.32 7.08
C THR A 161 -15.53 15.53 7.14
#